data_d8fa46c2e0ef78f24a7459ddb20c8917
#
_entry.id   d8fa46c2e0ef78f24a7459ddb20c8917
#
_cell.length_a   1.000
_cell.length_b   1.000
_cell.length_c   1.000
_cell.angle_alpha   90.00
_cell.angle_beta   90.00
_cell.angle_gamma   90.00
#
_symmetry.space_group_name_H-M   'P 1'
#
loop_
_entity.id
_entity.type
_entity.pdbx_description
1 polymer ?
#
loop_
_entity_poly.entity_id
_entity_poly.type
_entity_poly.pdbx_seq_one_letter_code
_entity_poly.pdbx_strand_id
1 'polypeptide(L)'
;RLSLVGSEMCIRDSNSIGFDILPMTKIAIKAKTLIYKYDLQELQQMLNEIALLDVPQEYSKKTPEVSITRDGYPTMTSHELAYYKEYFSKSAYSDEAKTLLELCTLNSLERISYSAKDGQYLRWDWRCPKIIKASKAREESGKKPFVVKLDKGELPSLKQALSEEFSLVIEDIKSLQSNEKKSFNAQCKFIEGSALFELPKIEDSTISAVISSPPYCNRYDYTRTYAMELAYLGITETGIKQLRQNLLSCTVENNPKTKQLKDFYSSIGREDAYERIMEVIQNNNALQEINQALRQRNANGEINNKGVLKM
;
A
#
# COMPACT_ATOMS: atom_id res chain seq x y z
N ARG A 1 7.92 4.15 -7.27
CA ARG A 1 7.07 3.57 -8.35
C ARG A 1 6.59 2.20 -7.89
N LEU A 2 5.29 2.03 -7.73
CA LEU A 2 4.68 0.72 -7.47
C LEU A 2 4.75 -0.08 -8.77
N SER A 3 5.67 -1.03 -8.85
CA SER A 3 5.77 -1.97 -9.98
C SER A 3 4.69 -3.03 -9.79
N LEU A 4 3.72 -3.08 -10.69
CA LEU A 4 2.63 -4.04 -10.64
C LEU A 4 2.67 -4.88 -11.92
N VAL A 5 3.17 -6.10 -11.79
CA VAL A 5 3.35 -7.04 -12.92
C VAL A 5 2.07 -7.21 -13.73
N GLY A 6 0.91 -7.29 -13.08
CA GLY A 6 -0.37 -7.42 -13.77
C GLY A 6 -0.68 -6.25 -14.70
N SER A 7 -0.43 -4.99 -14.27
CA SER A 7 -0.66 -3.81 -15.12
C SER A 7 0.33 -3.74 -16.27
N GLU A 8 1.57 -4.13 -16.07
CA GLU A 8 2.59 -4.19 -17.14
C GLU A 8 2.22 -5.24 -18.21
N MET A 9 1.70 -6.39 -17.83
CA MET A 9 1.22 -7.41 -18.76
C MET A 9 0.03 -6.92 -19.57
N CYS A 10 -0.95 -6.28 -18.93
CA CYS A 10 -2.10 -5.69 -19.64
C CYS A 10 -1.69 -4.60 -20.63
N ILE A 11 -0.72 -3.77 -20.26
CA ILE A 11 -0.16 -2.74 -21.14
C ILE A 11 0.54 -3.38 -22.35
N ARG A 12 1.01 -4.62 -22.22
CA ARG A 12 1.74 -5.31 -23.30
C ARG A 12 0.87 -6.10 -24.25
N ASP A 13 -0.15 -6.82 -23.84
CA ASP A 13 -1.01 -7.64 -24.73
C ASP A 13 -1.69 -8.86 -24.05
N SER A 14 -1.43 -9.10 -22.77
CA SER A 14 -1.89 -10.32 -22.11
C SER A 14 -3.00 -10.02 -21.10
N ASN A 15 -4.08 -10.80 -21.13
CA ASN A 15 -5.07 -10.74 -20.08
C ASN A 15 -4.45 -11.12 -18.74
N SER A 16 -4.81 -10.42 -17.69
CA SER A 16 -4.27 -10.69 -16.37
C SER A 16 -5.33 -10.55 -15.27
N ILE A 17 -5.13 -11.31 -14.19
CA ILE A 17 -5.90 -11.18 -12.95
C ILE A 17 -4.91 -10.84 -11.85
N GLY A 18 -5.09 -9.70 -11.20
CA GLY A 18 -4.27 -9.27 -10.07
C GLY A 18 -5.06 -9.30 -8.77
N PHE A 19 -4.38 -9.69 -7.69
CA PHE A 19 -4.95 -9.69 -6.33
C PHE A 19 -4.08 -8.85 -5.43
N ASP A 20 -4.69 -7.97 -4.67
CA ASP A 20 -4.08 -7.31 -3.54
C ASP A 20 -5.16 -6.87 -2.55
N ILE A 21 -4.78 -6.76 -1.29
CA ILE A 21 -5.67 -6.32 -0.22
C ILE A 21 -5.47 -4.84 0.12
N LEU A 22 -4.36 -4.24 -0.34
CA LEU A 22 -4.04 -2.85 -0.04
C LEU A 22 -4.78 -1.91 -1.02
N PRO A 23 -5.58 -0.94 -0.53
CA PRO A 23 -6.41 -0.11 -1.39
C PRO A 23 -5.61 0.76 -2.37
N MET A 24 -4.37 1.16 -2.02
CA MET A 24 -3.53 1.93 -2.94
C MET A 24 -3.16 1.14 -4.20
N THR A 25 -3.11 -0.19 -4.12
CA THR A 25 -2.82 -1.06 -5.28
C THR A 25 -3.89 -0.95 -6.34
N LYS A 26 -5.17 -0.87 -5.94
CA LYS A 26 -6.30 -0.64 -6.85
C LYS A 26 -6.17 0.68 -7.62
N ILE A 27 -5.81 1.75 -6.91
CA ILE A 27 -5.60 3.08 -7.51
C ILE A 27 -4.45 3.00 -8.52
N ALA A 28 -3.34 2.39 -8.16
CA ALA A 28 -2.17 2.28 -9.01
C ALA A 28 -2.44 1.43 -10.28
N ILE A 29 -3.15 0.30 -10.15
CA ILE A 29 -3.54 -0.52 -11.30
C ILE A 29 -4.50 0.26 -12.20
N LYS A 30 -5.56 0.85 -11.63
CA LYS A 30 -6.53 1.64 -12.40
C LYS A 30 -5.82 2.77 -13.16
N ALA A 31 -4.99 3.56 -12.50
CA ALA A 31 -4.27 4.65 -13.16
C ALA A 31 -3.35 4.16 -14.30
N LYS A 32 -2.61 3.07 -14.10
CA LYS A 32 -1.70 2.53 -15.11
C LYS A 32 -2.43 1.90 -16.31
N THR A 33 -3.58 1.27 -16.10
CA THR A 33 -4.36 0.66 -17.19
C THR A 33 -5.13 1.68 -18.02
N LEU A 34 -5.26 2.92 -17.52
CA LEU A 34 -5.94 4.03 -18.22
C LEU A 34 -5.00 4.87 -19.10
N ILE A 35 -3.72 4.51 -19.27
CA ILE A 35 -2.71 5.33 -19.94
C ILE A 35 -3.18 5.85 -21.31
N TYR A 36 -3.83 5.02 -22.12
CA TYR A 36 -4.31 5.39 -23.44
C TYR A 36 -5.67 6.12 -23.46
N LYS A 37 -6.29 6.30 -22.29
CA LYS A 37 -7.59 6.99 -22.13
C LYS A 37 -7.45 8.41 -21.60
N TYR A 38 -6.27 8.78 -21.10
CA TYR A 38 -6.06 10.12 -20.56
C TYR A 38 -6.12 11.17 -21.65
N ASP A 39 -6.88 12.24 -21.41
CA ASP A 39 -6.83 13.47 -22.18
C ASP A 39 -5.68 14.36 -21.67
N LEU A 40 -4.65 14.52 -22.51
CA LEU A 40 -3.47 15.32 -22.15
C LEU A 40 -3.80 16.81 -21.94
N GLN A 41 -4.84 17.34 -22.60
CA GLN A 41 -5.26 18.74 -22.40
C GLN A 41 -5.91 18.90 -21.02
N GLU A 42 -6.78 17.97 -20.63
CA GLU A 42 -7.38 17.92 -19.30
C GLU A 42 -6.33 17.80 -18.20
N LEU A 43 -5.34 16.90 -18.38
CA LEU A 43 -4.25 16.74 -17.42
C LEU A 43 -3.39 18.01 -17.30
N GLN A 44 -3.11 18.69 -18.40
CA GLN A 44 -2.38 19.95 -18.38
C GLN A 44 -3.16 21.07 -17.66
N GLN A 45 -4.47 21.14 -17.86
CA GLN A 45 -5.34 22.08 -17.13
C GLN A 45 -5.32 21.79 -15.63
N MET A 46 -5.44 20.52 -15.24
CA MET A 46 -5.34 20.10 -13.83
C MET A 46 -3.99 20.44 -13.21
N LEU A 47 -2.88 20.25 -13.93
CA LEU A 47 -1.54 20.64 -13.49
C LEU A 47 -1.44 22.15 -13.22
N ASN A 48 -1.96 22.96 -14.15
CA ASN A 48 -1.98 24.41 -13.99
C ASN A 48 -2.82 24.83 -12.78
N GLU A 49 -3.95 24.17 -12.55
CA GLU A 49 -4.81 24.42 -11.39
C GLU A 49 -4.12 24.03 -10.08
N ILE A 50 -3.45 22.88 -10.03
CA ILE A 50 -2.63 22.46 -8.86
C ILE A 50 -1.60 23.54 -8.52
N ALA A 51 -0.92 24.08 -9.52
CA ALA A 51 0.12 25.11 -9.33
C ALA A 51 -0.43 26.43 -8.79
N LEU A 52 -1.67 26.76 -9.09
CA LEU A 52 -2.33 28.01 -8.68
C LEU A 52 -3.18 27.89 -7.42
N LEU A 53 -3.56 26.66 -7.04
CA LEU A 53 -4.49 26.43 -5.94
C LEU A 53 -3.84 26.76 -4.59
N ASP A 54 -4.44 27.69 -3.85
CA ASP A 54 -4.05 28.03 -2.48
C ASP A 54 -5.11 27.56 -1.49
N VAL A 55 -4.66 27.13 -0.33
CA VAL A 55 -5.56 26.77 0.78
C VAL A 55 -6.12 28.04 1.40
N PRO A 56 -7.44 28.22 1.48
CA PRO A 56 -8.05 29.36 2.15
C PRO A 56 -7.57 29.46 3.62
N GLN A 57 -7.34 30.69 4.10
CA GLN A 57 -6.83 30.92 5.47
C GLN A 57 -7.74 30.35 6.56
N GLU A 58 -9.05 30.35 6.33
CA GLU A 58 -10.06 29.81 7.23
C GLU A 58 -10.17 28.28 7.19
N TYR A 59 -9.50 27.58 6.27
CA TYR A 59 -9.58 26.14 6.14
C TYR A 59 -8.79 25.44 7.25
N SER A 60 -9.50 24.72 8.11
CA SER A 60 -8.93 24.11 9.32
C SER A 60 -8.92 22.59 9.34
N LYS A 61 -9.52 21.94 8.32
CA LYS A 61 -9.51 20.47 8.26
C LYS A 61 -8.09 19.94 8.00
N LYS A 62 -7.79 18.78 8.59
CA LYS A 62 -6.52 18.07 8.42
C LYS A 62 -6.75 16.75 7.72
N THR A 63 -5.71 16.25 7.06
CA THR A 63 -5.74 14.87 6.53
C THR A 63 -5.93 13.87 7.67
N PRO A 64 -6.65 12.74 7.43
CA PRO A 64 -6.83 11.71 8.43
C PRO A 64 -5.49 11.14 8.92
N GLU A 65 -5.43 10.83 10.21
CA GLU A 65 -4.27 10.23 10.86
C GLU A 65 -4.68 9.00 11.66
N VAL A 66 -3.74 8.09 11.82
CA VAL A 66 -3.81 6.96 12.75
C VAL A 66 -2.67 7.07 13.74
N SER A 67 -2.65 6.25 14.79
CA SER A 67 -1.65 6.39 15.86
C SER A 67 -0.20 6.37 15.35
N ILE A 68 0.10 5.54 14.36
CA ILE A 68 1.44 5.49 13.78
C ILE A 68 1.78 6.72 12.93
N THR A 69 0.81 7.36 12.29
CA THR A 69 1.03 8.52 11.39
C THR A 69 0.78 9.88 12.06
N ARG A 70 0.40 9.87 13.34
CA ARG A 70 0.10 11.09 14.10
C ARG A 70 1.24 12.11 13.99
N ASP A 71 0.87 13.36 13.74
CA ASP A 71 1.82 14.47 13.55
C ASP A 71 2.89 14.19 12.47
N GLY A 72 2.59 13.32 11.51
CA GLY A 72 3.53 12.88 10.47
C GLY A 72 3.78 13.91 9.37
N TYR A 73 2.95 14.97 9.27
CA TYR A 73 3.09 16.07 8.33
C TYR A 73 3.29 17.40 9.04
N PRO A 74 3.96 18.38 8.41
CA PRO A 74 3.82 19.78 8.82
C PRO A 74 2.33 20.18 8.82
N THR A 75 1.94 21.07 9.73
CA THR A 75 0.53 21.46 9.88
C THR A 75 -0.07 21.98 8.57
N MET A 76 0.63 22.86 7.87
CA MET A 76 0.17 23.39 6.58
C MET A 76 0.00 22.30 5.54
N THR A 77 0.96 21.38 5.42
CA THR A 77 0.89 20.24 4.51
C THR A 77 -0.32 19.34 4.80
N SER A 78 -0.66 19.16 6.09
CA SER A 78 -1.86 18.39 6.48
C SER A 78 -3.15 19.09 6.03
N HIS A 79 -3.19 20.44 6.09
CA HIS A 79 -4.31 21.22 5.56
C HIS A 79 -4.36 21.17 4.03
N GLU A 80 -3.22 21.31 3.35
CA GLU A 80 -3.12 21.18 1.89
C GLU A 80 -3.68 19.84 1.42
N LEU A 81 -3.25 18.73 2.02
CA LEU A 81 -3.73 17.37 1.67
C LEU A 81 -5.25 17.25 1.80
N ALA A 82 -5.81 17.74 2.89
CA ALA A 82 -7.26 17.69 3.12
C ALA A 82 -8.03 18.57 2.13
N TYR A 83 -7.52 19.78 1.87
CA TYR A 83 -8.15 20.74 0.96
C TYR A 83 -8.10 20.29 -0.48
N TYR A 84 -6.94 19.86 -0.97
CA TYR A 84 -6.78 19.38 -2.35
C TYR A 84 -7.67 18.14 -2.61
N LYS A 85 -7.71 17.21 -1.67
CA LYS A 85 -8.60 16.04 -1.78
C LYS A 85 -10.07 16.45 -1.88
N GLU A 86 -10.52 17.36 -1.02
CA GLU A 86 -11.90 17.87 -1.05
C GLU A 86 -12.21 18.66 -2.34
N TYR A 87 -11.30 19.53 -2.75
CA TYR A 87 -11.44 20.39 -3.92
C TYR A 87 -11.57 19.54 -5.20
N PHE A 88 -10.60 18.69 -5.48
CA PHE A 88 -10.59 17.90 -6.70
C PHE A 88 -11.68 16.82 -6.71
N SER A 89 -12.12 16.31 -5.56
CA SER A 89 -13.27 15.39 -5.52
C SER A 89 -14.55 16.02 -6.04
N LYS A 90 -14.73 17.33 -5.87
CA LYS A 90 -15.90 18.12 -6.31
C LYS A 90 -15.72 18.77 -7.68
N SER A 91 -14.54 18.74 -8.25
CA SER A 91 -14.22 19.34 -9.55
C SER A 91 -14.91 18.60 -10.71
N ALA A 92 -14.99 19.25 -11.85
CA ALA A 92 -15.58 18.69 -13.07
C ALA A 92 -14.63 17.78 -13.87
N TYR A 93 -13.40 17.55 -13.41
CA TYR A 93 -12.46 16.66 -14.07
C TYR A 93 -12.97 15.23 -14.15
N SER A 94 -12.53 14.50 -15.17
CA SER A 94 -12.86 13.09 -15.37
C SER A 94 -12.42 12.20 -14.20
N ASP A 95 -13.07 11.06 -14.02
CA ASP A 95 -12.69 10.08 -13.00
C ASP A 95 -11.31 9.48 -13.28
N GLU A 96 -10.90 9.46 -14.55
CA GLU A 96 -9.57 9.08 -14.98
C GLU A 96 -8.52 10.07 -14.46
N ALA A 97 -8.70 11.36 -14.72
CA ALA A 97 -7.78 12.41 -14.25
C ALA A 97 -7.71 12.46 -12.72
N LYS A 98 -8.85 12.34 -12.03
CA LYS A 98 -8.89 12.25 -10.56
C LYS A 98 -8.16 11.02 -10.02
N THR A 99 -8.28 9.87 -10.68
CA THR A 99 -7.56 8.63 -10.29
C THR A 99 -6.04 8.82 -10.43
N LEU A 100 -5.59 9.49 -11.50
CA LEU A 100 -4.18 9.79 -11.70
C LEU A 100 -3.67 10.77 -10.64
N LEU A 101 -4.43 11.82 -10.35
CA LEU A 101 -4.10 12.77 -9.30
C LEU A 101 -3.97 12.10 -7.93
N GLU A 102 -4.88 11.18 -7.61
CA GLU A 102 -4.82 10.43 -6.35
C GLU A 102 -3.55 9.57 -6.29
N LEU A 103 -3.17 8.90 -7.39
CA LEU A 103 -1.91 8.15 -7.47
C LEU A 103 -0.69 9.07 -7.26
N CYS A 104 -0.63 10.20 -7.94
CA CYS A 104 0.47 11.17 -7.79
C CYS A 104 0.53 11.74 -6.37
N THR A 105 -0.63 11.96 -5.74
CA THR A 105 -0.68 12.37 -4.34
C THR A 105 -0.11 11.30 -3.43
N LEU A 106 -0.51 10.03 -3.59
CA LEU A 106 0.04 8.90 -2.82
C LEU A 106 1.56 8.78 -2.98
N ASN A 107 2.09 8.96 -4.19
CA ASN A 107 3.53 8.96 -4.45
C ASN A 107 4.27 10.13 -3.76
N SER A 108 3.60 11.25 -3.54
CA SER A 108 4.17 12.44 -2.93
C SER A 108 4.19 12.40 -1.40
N LEU A 109 3.36 11.55 -0.75
CA LEU A 109 3.16 11.58 0.71
C LEU A 109 4.45 11.42 1.52
N GLU A 110 5.32 10.48 1.14
CA GLU A 110 6.59 10.31 1.83
C GLU A 110 7.44 11.56 1.73
N ARG A 111 7.50 12.17 0.56
CA ARG A 111 8.36 13.33 0.25
C ARG A 111 7.99 14.56 1.09
N ILE A 112 6.69 14.80 1.31
CA ILE A 112 6.16 15.97 2.04
C ILE A 112 5.97 15.72 3.55
N SER A 113 6.28 14.54 4.04
CA SER A 113 6.10 14.14 5.43
C SER A 113 7.42 14.09 6.21
N TYR A 114 7.32 14.03 7.53
CA TYR A 114 8.44 13.73 8.42
C TYR A 114 8.85 12.24 8.40
N SER A 115 8.27 11.41 7.52
CA SER A 115 8.56 9.99 7.46
C SER A 115 9.42 9.61 6.26
N ALA A 116 10.18 8.52 6.39
CA ALA A 116 10.83 7.82 5.30
C ALA A 116 10.69 6.32 5.47
N LYS A 117 10.51 5.61 4.36
CA LYS A 117 10.43 4.14 4.33
C LYS A 117 11.84 3.55 4.26
N ASP A 118 12.19 2.67 5.20
CA ASP A 118 13.48 1.97 5.21
C ASP A 118 13.39 0.50 4.74
N GLY A 119 12.29 0.14 4.09
CA GLY A 119 12.02 -1.21 3.64
C GLY A 119 11.22 -2.07 4.64
N GLN A 120 11.23 -1.78 5.94
CA GLN A 120 10.45 -2.50 6.95
C GLN A 120 9.57 -1.60 7.81
N TYR A 121 10.02 -0.37 8.07
CA TYR A 121 9.38 0.56 8.99
C TYR A 121 9.30 1.96 8.40
N LEU A 122 8.41 2.78 8.95
CA LEU A 122 8.50 4.21 8.81
C LEU A 122 9.55 4.73 9.80
N ARG A 123 10.61 5.37 9.27
CA ARG A 123 11.54 6.18 10.06
C ARG A 123 11.01 7.59 10.14
N TRP A 124 11.36 8.27 11.21
CA TRP A 124 10.86 9.62 11.50
C TRP A 124 12.00 10.59 11.54
N ASP A 125 11.81 11.72 10.91
CA ASP A 125 12.67 12.89 11.02
C ASP A 125 12.67 13.39 12.47
N TRP A 126 13.80 13.89 12.93
CA TRP A 126 13.98 14.40 14.29
C TRP A 126 13.03 15.55 14.63
N ARG A 127 12.55 16.32 13.63
CA ARG A 127 11.60 17.44 13.77
C ARG A 127 10.15 17.01 13.92
N CYS A 128 9.85 15.73 13.73
CA CYS A 128 8.49 15.24 13.88
C CYS A 128 7.96 15.49 15.30
N PRO A 129 6.84 16.21 15.48
CA PRO A 129 6.36 16.61 16.80
C PRO A 129 6.14 15.45 17.76
N LYS A 130 5.66 14.30 17.25
CA LYS A 130 5.49 13.10 18.10
C LYS A 130 6.82 12.54 18.62
N ILE A 131 7.90 12.65 17.85
CA ILE A 131 9.23 12.19 18.26
C ILE A 131 9.81 13.12 19.33
N ILE A 132 9.69 14.42 19.11
CA ILE A 132 10.09 15.43 20.09
C ILE A 132 9.35 15.22 21.40
N LYS A 133 8.03 15.08 21.36
CA LYS A 133 7.19 14.84 22.54
C LYS A 133 7.56 13.54 23.26
N ALA A 134 7.75 12.46 22.51
CA ALA A 134 8.13 11.17 23.08
C ALA A 134 9.56 11.18 23.69
N SER A 135 10.50 11.90 23.05
CA SER A 135 11.86 12.07 23.57
C SER A 135 11.86 12.84 24.88
N LYS A 136 11.10 13.94 24.95
CA LYS A 136 10.94 14.76 26.15
C LYS A 136 10.32 13.97 27.31
N ALA A 137 9.27 13.20 27.07
CA ALA A 137 8.65 12.34 28.09
C ALA A 137 9.61 11.26 28.63
N ARG A 138 10.55 10.78 27.79
CA ARG A 138 11.61 9.87 28.25
C ARG A 138 12.59 10.57 29.16
N GLU A 139 13.05 11.76 28.82
CA GLU A 139 13.95 12.56 29.66
C GLU A 139 13.33 12.86 31.02
N GLU A 140 12.05 13.27 31.04
CA GLU A 140 11.29 13.51 32.28
C GLU A 140 11.18 12.24 33.14
N SER A 141 11.21 11.04 32.53
CA SER A 141 11.23 9.75 33.23
C SER A 141 12.62 9.23 33.56
N GLY A 142 13.67 10.06 33.44
CA GLY A 142 15.07 9.71 33.72
C GLY A 142 15.74 8.78 32.70
N LYS A 143 15.15 8.62 31.51
CA LYS A 143 15.67 7.80 30.40
C LYS A 143 16.38 8.67 29.38
N LYS A 144 17.37 8.12 28.68
CA LYS A 144 18.03 8.82 27.57
C LYS A 144 17.02 9.13 26.46
N PRO A 145 17.10 10.33 25.82
CA PRO A 145 16.26 10.70 24.69
C PRO A 145 16.46 9.74 23.51
N PHE A 146 15.54 9.77 22.55
CA PHE A 146 15.71 9.03 21.32
C PHE A 146 16.84 9.64 20.48
N VAL A 147 17.72 8.79 19.95
CA VAL A 147 18.69 9.20 18.95
C VAL A 147 18.05 9.01 17.58
N VAL A 148 17.58 10.11 16.97
CA VAL A 148 16.99 10.10 15.63
C VAL A 148 18.06 10.57 14.65
N LYS A 149 18.40 9.71 13.68
CA LYS A 149 19.43 10.00 12.67
C LYS A 149 18.86 10.56 11.36
N LEU A 150 17.53 10.40 11.15
CA LEU A 150 16.91 10.86 9.91
C LEU A 150 16.74 12.37 9.97
N ASP A 151 17.32 13.03 8.99
CA ASP A 151 17.10 14.44 8.66
C ASP A 151 16.77 14.52 7.17
N LYS A 152 15.57 14.96 6.85
CA LYS A 152 15.09 15.07 5.47
C LYS A 152 15.37 16.44 4.84
N GLY A 153 16.06 17.34 5.55
CA GLY A 153 16.26 18.70 5.09
C GLY A 153 14.94 19.47 5.00
N GLU A 154 14.84 20.40 4.08
CA GLU A 154 13.63 21.15 3.82
C GLU A 154 12.56 20.25 3.15
N LEU A 155 11.36 20.24 3.73
CA LEU A 155 10.24 19.49 3.16
C LEU A 155 9.49 20.40 2.17
N PRO A 156 9.25 19.95 0.92
CA PRO A 156 8.46 20.71 -0.02
C PRO A 156 6.99 20.80 0.42
N SER A 157 6.26 21.82 -0.04
CA SER A 157 4.81 21.87 0.08
C SER A 157 4.17 20.75 -0.75
N LEU A 158 2.91 20.41 -0.47
CA LEU A 158 2.15 19.50 -1.32
C LEU A 158 2.05 20.05 -2.74
N LYS A 159 1.74 21.33 -2.91
CA LYS A 159 1.67 22.00 -4.21
C LYS A 159 2.93 21.74 -5.04
N GLN A 160 4.10 21.97 -4.47
CA GLN A 160 5.36 21.76 -5.16
C GLN A 160 5.58 20.30 -5.51
N ALA A 161 5.49 19.40 -4.53
CA ALA A 161 5.78 17.97 -4.74
C ALA A 161 4.79 17.32 -5.72
N LEU A 162 3.51 17.72 -5.64
CA LEU A 162 2.45 17.18 -6.50
C LEU A 162 2.57 17.74 -7.93
N SER A 163 2.88 19.03 -8.12
CA SER A 163 3.10 19.60 -9.45
C SER A 163 4.28 18.93 -10.16
N GLU A 164 5.39 18.70 -9.46
CA GLU A 164 6.55 18.00 -10.02
C GLU A 164 6.21 16.55 -10.38
N GLU A 165 5.58 15.79 -9.49
CA GLU A 165 5.20 14.39 -9.75
C GLU A 165 4.19 14.29 -10.89
N PHE A 166 3.16 15.13 -10.89
CA PHE A 166 2.11 15.12 -11.90
C PHE A 166 2.66 15.51 -13.29
N SER A 167 3.56 16.50 -13.35
CA SER A 167 4.24 16.88 -14.59
C SER A 167 5.05 15.73 -15.18
N LEU A 168 5.85 15.03 -14.36
CA LEU A 168 6.63 13.88 -14.80
C LEU A 168 5.72 12.75 -15.35
N VAL A 169 4.60 12.52 -14.69
CA VAL A 169 3.65 11.47 -15.12
C VAL A 169 2.96 11.87 -16.42
N ILE A 170 2.63 13.15 -16.64
CA ILE A 170 2.09 13.64 -17.92
C ILE A 170 3.10 13.41 -19.06
N GLU A 171 4.37 13.68 -18.83
CA GLU A 171 5.43 13.41 -19.83
C GLU A 171 5.54 11.93 -20.15
N ASP A 172 5.52 11.05 -19.14
CA ASP A 172 5.51 9.60 -19.33
C ASP A 172 4.29 9.15 -20.16
N ILE A 173 3.09 9.64 -19.84
CA ILE A 173 1.85 9.33 -20.58
C ILE A 173 1.95 9.80 -22.02
N LYS A 174 2.38 11.04 -22.26
CA LYS A 174 2.59 11.59 -23.59
C LYS A 174 3.55 10.76 -24.42
N SER A 175 4.66 10.33 -23.82
CA SER A 175 5.63 9.45 -24.47
C SER A 175 5.03 8.10 -24.82
N LEU A 176 4.24 7.51 -23.93
CA LEU A 176 3.59 6.20 -24.17
C LEU A 176 2.47 6.29 -25.22
N GLN A 177 1.68 7.35 -25.22
CA GLN A 177 0.61 7.56 -26.19
C GLN A 177 1.16 7.89 -27.59
N SER A 178 2.32 8.56 -27.69
CA SER A 178 2.95 8.89 -28.98
C SER A 178 3.68 7.70 -29.63
N ASN A 179 4.07 6.71 -28.88
CA ASN A 179 4.63 5.46 -29.39
C ASN A 179 3.51 4.63 -30.02
N GLU A 180 3.24 4.90 -31.32
CA GLU A 180 2.18 4.29 -32.10
C GLU A 180 2.16 2.76 -32.01
N LYS A 181 0.95 2.26 -31.98
CA LYS A 181 0.56 0.87 -32.23
C LYS A 181 0.63 -0.07 -31.08
N LYS A 182 -0.27 0.11 -30.12
CA LYS A 182 -0.85 -1.10 -29.57
C LYS A 182 -2.22 -0.76 -28.98
N SER A 183 -3.28 -0.83 -29.78
CA SER A 183 -4.60 -1.07 -29.21
C SER A 183 -4.55 -2.45 -28.55
N PHE A 184 -4.23 -2.48 -27.29
CA PHE A 184 -4.26 -3.71 -26.52
C PHE A 184 -5.70 -4.02 -26.17
N ASN A 185 -6.21 -5.13 -26.69
CA ASN A 185 -7.48 -5.71 -26.26
C ASN A 185 -7.33 -6.47 -24.93
N ALA A 186 -6.16 -6.39 -24.30
CA ALA A 186 -5.89 -7.06 -23.06
C ALA A 186 -6.66 -6.44 -21.89
N GLN A 187 -7.21 -7.30 -21.05
CA GLN A 187 -7.97 -6.90 -19.89
C GLN A 187 -7.21 -7.19 -18.60
N CYS A 188 -7.10 -6.18 -17.72
CA CYS A 188 -6.61 -6.34 -16.37
C CYS A 188 -7.81 -6.41 -15.41
N LYS A 189 -8.10 -7.58 -14.91
CA LYS A 189 -9.07 -7.76 -13.83
C LYS A 189 -8.34 -7.63 -12.50
N PHE A 190 -8.62 -6.57 -11.76
CA PHE A 190 -8.13 -6.44 -10.39
C PHE A 190 -9.21 -6.89 -9.39
N ILE A 191 -8.81 -7.73 -8.45
CA ILE A 191 -9.65 -8.22 -7.37
C ILE A 191 -9.06 -7.73 -6.05
N GLU A 192 -9.77 -6.83 -5.37
CA GLU A 192 -9.41 -6.34 -4.05
C GLU A 192 -9.76 -7.41 -3.02
N GLY A 193 -8.76 -8.11 -2.51
CA GLY A 193 -8.96 -9.19 -1.58
C GLY A 193 -7.69 -9.99 -1.31
N SER A 194 -7.76 -10.83 -0.28
CA SER A 194 -6.66 -11.73 0.05
C SER A 194 -6.60 -12.88 -0.95
N ALA A 195 -5.42 -13.13 -1.51
CA ALA A 195 -5.18 -14.27 -2.40
C ALA A 195 -5.63 -15.61 -1.78
N LEU A 196 -5.60 -15.72 -0.44
CA LEU A 196 -6.06 -16.91 0.27
C LEU A 196 -7.55 -17.24 0.04
N PHE A 197 -8.37 -16.20 -0.21
CA PHE A 197 -9.82 -16.33 -0.37
C PHE A 197 -10.28 -16.05 -1.81
N GLU A 198 -9.44 -15.41 -2.63
CA GLU A 198 -9.80 -15.06 -4.00
C GLU A 198 -9.27 -16.08 -5.03
N LEU A 199 -8.07 -16.63 -4.83
CA LEU A 199 -7.53 -17.67 -5.72
C LEU A 199 -8.43 -18.92 -5.83
N PRO A 200 -9.01 -19.44 -4.72
CA PRO A 200 -9.87 -20.62 -4.80
C PRO A 200 -11.15 -20.43 -5.60
N LYS A 201 -11.53 -19.20 -5.93
CA LYS A 201 -12.72 -18.88 -6.75
C LYS A 201 -12.43 -18.91 -8.25
N ILE A 202 -11.16 -18.99 -8.64
CA ILE A 202 -10.78 -19.07 -10.05
C ILE A 202 -11.01 -20.50 -10.52
N GLU A 203 -11.54 -20.63 -11.72
CA GLU A 203 -11.75 -21.92 -12.37
C GLU A 203 -10.41 -22.61 -12.66
N ASP A 204 -10.34 -23.90 -12.40
CA ASP A 204 -9.14 -24.69 -12.57
C ASP A 204 -8.72 -24.72 -14.05
N SER A 205 -7.41 -24.75 -14.30
CA SER A 205 -6.79 -24.85 -15.64
C SER A 205 -7.08 -23.65 -16.57
N THR A 206 -7.52 -22.50 -16.04
CA THR A 206 -7.78 -21.30 -16.84
C THR A 206 -6.61 -20.32 -16.89
N ILE A 207 -5.57 -20.52 -16.06
CA ILE A 207 -4.42 -19.63 -15.92
C ILE A 207 -3.17 -20.28 -16.52
N SER A 208 -2.56 -19.61 -17.51
CA SER A 208 -1.36 -20.10 -18.19
C SER A 208 -0.08 -19.84 -17.41
N ALA A 209 -0.02 -18.77 -16.59
CA ALA A 209 1.15 -18.42 -15.82
C ALA A 209 0.77 -17.71 -14.51
N VAL A 210 1.52 -17.97 -13.44
CA VAL A 210 1.38 -17.30 -12.15
C VAL A 210 2.68 -16.59 -11.81
N ILE A 211 2.59 -15.30 -11.54
CA ILE A 211 3.72 -14.46 -11.11
C ILE A 211 3.38 -13.90 -9.74
N SER A 212 4.17 -14.26 -8.73
CA SER A 212 3.95 -13.79 -7.38
C SER A 212 5.27 -13.50 -6.67
N SER A 213 5.20 -12.62 -5.68
CA SER A 213 6.25 -12.47 -4.68
C SER A 213 5.77 -13.15 -3.41
N PRO A 214 6.36 -14.31 -3.03
CA PRO A 214 5.90 -15.03 -1.83
C PRO A 214 6.05 -14.16 -0.59
N PRO A 215 5.19 -14.32 0.42
CA PRO A 215 5.28 -13.55 1.64
C PRO A 215 6.59 -13.84 2.38
N TYR A 216 7.23 -12.77 2.84
CA TYR A 216 8.50 -12.89 3.57
C TYR A 216 8.30 -13.34 5.02
N CYS A 217 9.10 -14.32 5.47
CA CYS A 217 9.08 -14.81 6.86
C CYS A 217 9.79 -13.87 7.87
N ASN A 218 9.91 -12.57 7.58
CA ASN A 218 10.77 -11.62 8.28
C ASN A 218 10.04 -10.46 8.98
N ARG A 219 8.86 -10.61 9.49
CA ARG A 219 8.07 -9.53 10.16
C ARG A 219 7.66 -8.36 9.25
N TYR A 220 7.75 -8.49 7.94
CA TYR A 220 7.38 -7.38 7.07
C TYR A 220 5.89 -7.07 7.24
N ASP A 221 5.59 -5.87 7.70
CA ASP A 221 4.22 -5.38 7.89
C ASP A 221 3.93 -4.24 6.92
N TYR A 222 3.32 -4.59 5.80
CA TYR A 222 2.95 -3.63 4.76
C TYR A 222 2.02 -2.53 5.29
N THR A 223 1.20 -2.81 6.31
CA THR A 223 0.33 -1.78 6.90
C THR A 223 1.10 -0.72 7.66
N ARG A 224 2.31 -1.04 8.13
CA ARG A 224 3.22 -0.04 8.74
C ARG A 224 3.98 0.74 7.69
N THR A 225 4.49 0.05 6.68
CA THR A 225 5.25 0.68 5.59
C THR A 225 4.38 1.68 4.82
N TYR A 226 3.12 1.33 4.59
CA TYR A 226 2.15 2.15 3.86
C TYR A 226 1.14 2.86 4.77
N ALA A 227 1.50 3.11 6.03
CA ALA A 227 0.57 3.70 6.99
C ALA A 227 0.15 5.14 6.61
N MET A 228 1.03 5.90 5.96
CA MET A 228 0.72 7.26 5.49
C MET A 228 -0.35 7.22 4.40
N GLU A 229 -0.19 6.32 3.42
CA GLU A 229 -1.13 6.11 2.32
C GLU A 229 -2.47 5.59 2.83
N LEU A 230 -2.44 4.60 3.72
CA LEU A 230 -3.67 4.04 4.33
C LEU A 230 -4.45 5.12 5.09
N ALA A 231 -3.77 5.92 5.90
CA ALA A 231 -4.40 7.01 6.64
C ALA A 231 -4.98 8.08 5.68
N TYR A 232 -4.22 8.50 4.66
CA TYR A 232 -4.68 9.44 3.63
C TYR A 232 -5.94 8.93 2.91
N LEU A 233 -6.01 7.63 2.62
CA LEU A 233 -7.18 6.98 2.02
C LEU A 233 -8.35 6.82 3.02
N GLY A 234 -8.19 7.20 4.29
CA GLY A 234 -9.24 7.16 5.30
C GLY A 234 -9.37 5.83 6.03
N ILE A 235 -8.38 4.93 5.89
CA ILE A 235 -8.37 3.67 6.65
C ILE A 235 -8.08 3.98 8.11
N THR A 236 -9.03 3.61 8.95
CA THR A 236 -8.96 3.84 10.40
C THR A 236 -8.04 2.85 11.11
N GLU A 237 -7.74 3.10 12.38
CA GLU A 237 -6.98 2.18 13.24
C GLU A 237 -7.56 0.76 13.24
N THR A 238 -8.89 0.65 13.26
CA THR A 238 -9.59 -0.64 13.19
C THR A 238 -9.43 -1.28 11.82
N GLY A 239 -9.53 -0.49 10.74
CA GLY A 239 -9.30 -0.96 9.38
C GLY A 239 -7.89 -1.51 9.18
N ILE A 240 -6.86 -0.84 9.73
CA ILE A 240 -5.47 -1.34 9.69
C ILE A 240 -5.34 -2.69 10.42
N LYS A 241 -5.98 -2.85 11.57
CA LYS A 241 -5.97 -4.13 12.30
C LYS A 241 -6.64 -5.24 11.48
N GLN A 242 -7.76 -4.94 10.81
CA GLN A 242 -8.43 -5.89 9.92
C GLN A 242 -7.57 -6.26 8.71
N LEU A 243 -6.93 -5.29 8.05
CA LEU A 243 -5.99 -5.55 6.95
C LEU A 243 -4.86 -6.49 7.38
N ARG A 244 -4.28 -6.30 8.58
CA ARG A 244 -3.24 -7.20 9.12
C ARG A 244 -3.74 -8.63 9.26
N GLN A 245 -4.98 -8.84 9.70
CA GLN A 245 -5.55 -10.19 9.83
C GLN A 245 -5.79 -10.84 8.47
N ASN A 246 -6.07 -10.06 7.44
CA ASN A 246 -6.33 -10.57 6.09
C ASN A 246 -5.06 -10.73 5.24
N LEU A 247 -3.96 -10.08 5.61
CA LEU A 247 -2.66 -10.26 4.97
C LEU A 247 -2.07 -11.64 5.30
N LEU A 248 -1.41 -12.24 4.33
CA LEU A 248 -0.51 -13.36 4.55
C LEU A 248 0.84 -12.80 5.02
N SER A 249 1.08 -12.76 6.32
CA SER A 249 2.27 -12.18 6.91
C SER A 249 2.71 -12.87 8.18
N CYS A 250 3.99 -12.75 8.51
CA CYS A 250 4.59 -13.26 9.75
C CYS A 250 4.52 -12.26 10.92
N THR A 251 3.59 -11.32 10.91
CA THR A 251 3.46 -10.38 12.04
C THR A 251 2.95 -11.08 13.30
N VAL A 252 3.41 -10.60 14.46
CA VAL A 252 3.05 -11.21 15.75
C VAL A 252 1.55 -11.16 16.01
N GLU A 253 0.88 -10.12 15.52
CA GLU A 253 -0.56 -9.91 15.67
C GLU A 253 -1.41 -10.82 14.77
N ASN A 254 -0.80 -11.46 13.76
CA ASN A 254 -1.54 -12.32 12.82
C ASN A 254 -2.02 -13.60 13.51
N ASN A 255 -3.26 -13.99 13.23
CA ASN A 255 -3.87 -15.21 13.75
C ASN A 255 -3.71 -16.38 12.75
N PRO A 256 -3.64 -17.65 13.23
CA PRO A 256 -3.73 -18.81 12.35
C PRO A 256 -5.00 -18.80 11.54
N LYS A 257 -4.91 -19.10 10.25
CA LYS A 257 -6.05 -19.04 9.30
C LYS A 257 -6.63 -20.39 8.93
N THR A 258 -6.05 -21.48 9.43
CA THR A 258 -6.43 -22.85 9.05
C THR A 258 -7.93 -23.12 9.19
N LYS A 259 -8.52 -22.75 10.33
CA LYS A 259 -9.96 -22.94 10.55
C LYS A 259 -10.78 -22.08 9.59
N GLN A 260 -10.44 -20.80 9.47
CA GLN A 260 -11.13 -19.86 8.59
C GLN A 260 -11.06 -20.31 7.13
N LEU A 261 -9.91 -20.82 6.68
CA LEU A 261 -9.75 -21.36 5.33
C LEU A 261 -10.59 -22.62 5.14
N LYS A 262 -10.60 -23.55 6.09
CA LYS A 262 -11.45 -24.75 6.03
C LYS A 262 -12.92 -24.37 5.84
N ASP A 263 -13.43 -23.49 6.73
CA ASP A 263 -14.83 -23.05 6.68
C ASP A 263 -15.15 -22.34 5.34
N PHE A 264 -14.20 -21.56 4.82
CA PHE A 264 -14.34 -20.89 3.53
C PHE A 264 -14.38 -21.86 2.36
N TYR A 265 -13.45 -22.82 2.27
CA TYR A 265 -13.44 -23.82 1.19
C TYR A 265 -14.72 -24.65 1.21
N SER A 266 -15.23 -25.00 2.38
CA SER A 266 -16.54 -25.68 2.51
C SER A 266 -17.67 -24.79 1.99
N SER A 267 -17.67 -23.50 2.30
CA SER A 267 -18.71 -22.56 1.86
C SER A 267 -18.81 -22.37 0.36
N ILE A 268 -17.71 -22.64 -0.37
CA ILE A 268 -17.66 -22.55 -1.85
C ILE A 268 -17.68 -23.94 -2.53
N GLY A 269 -17.92 -25.02 -1.77
CA GLY A 269 -18.01 -26.39 -2.30
C GLY A 269 -16.70 -26.97 -2.80
N ARG A 270 -15.56 -26.56 -2.19
CA ARG A 270 -14.20 -27.00 -2.58
C ARG A 270 -13.44 -27.66 -1.44
N GLU A 271 -14.10 -28.43 -0.59
CA GLU A 271 -13.50 -29.16 0.52
C GLU A 271 -12.37 -30.07 0.07
N ASP A 272 -12.57 -30.76 -1.08
CA ASP A 272 -11.57 -31.64 -1.69
C ASP A 272 -10.26 -30.90 -2.04
N ALA A 273 -10.35 -29.64 -2.50
CA ALA A 273 -9.19 -28.83 -2.78
C ALA A 273 -8.46 -28.44 -1.48
N TYR A 274 -9.19 -28.13 -0.42
CA TYR A 274 -8.59 -27.87 0.89
C TYR A 274 -7.85 -29.11 1.42
N GLU A 275 -8.46 -30.29 1.34
CA GLU A 275 -7.87 -31.55 1.81
C GLU A 275 -6.60 -31.88 1.03
N ARG A 276 -6.60 -31.74 -0.30
CA ARG A 276 -5.38 -31.92 -1.12
C ARG A 276 -4.26 -30.97 -0.72
N ILE A 277 -4.57 -29.70 -0.46
CA ILE A 277 -3.57 -28.70 -0.01
C ILE A 277 -2.99 -29.14 1.34
N MET A 278 -3.84 -29.55 2.28
CA MET A 278 -3.39 -29.99 3.60
C MET A 278 -2.54 -31.25 3.53
N GLU A 279 -2.86 -32.17 2.64
CA GLU A 279 -2.07 -33.39 2.39
C GLU A 279 -0.68 -33.03 1.83
N VAL A 280 -0.59 -32.12 0.86
CA VAL A 280 0.68 -31.64 0.31
C VAL A 280 1.53 -30.98 1.42
N ILE A 281 0.92 -30.15 2.28
CA ILE A 281 1.61 -29.52 3.40
C ILE A 281 2.13 -30.56 4.40
N GLN A 282 1.31 -31.55 4.75
CA GLN A 282 1.67 -32.59 5.72
C GLN A 282 2.77 -33.51 5.19
N ASN A 283 2.75 -33.83 3.91
CA ASN A 283 3.74 -34.71 3.26
C ASN A 283 5.02 -33.99 2.81
N ASN A 284 5.11 -32.68 2.98
CA ASN A 284 6.32 -31.92 2.67
C ASN A 284 7.33 -32.00 3.83
N ASN A 285 8.28 -32.93 3.74
CA ASN A 285 9.26 -33.20 4.79
C ASN A 285 10.09 -31.98 5.16
N ALA A 286 10.51 -31.19 4.18
CA ALA A 286 11.29 -29.96 4.43
C ALA A 286 10.49 -28.92 5.25
N LEU A 287 9.21 -28.77 4.94
CA LEU A 287 8.32 -27.88 5.68
C LEU A 287 8.08 -28.39 7.10
N GLN A 288 7.91 -29.70 7.29
CA GLN A 288 7.74 -30.30 8.61
C GLN A 288 9.00 -30.16 9.48
N GLU A 289 10.19 -30.37 8.90
CA GLU A 289 11.46 -30.16 9.58
C GLU A 289 11.64 -28.71 10.02
N ILE A 290 11.36 -27.74 9.14
CA ILE A 290 11.43 -26.31 9.47
C ILE A 290 10.43 -25.98 10.58
N ASN A 291 9.21 -26.45 10.52
CA ASN A 291 8.20 -26.25 11.55
C ASN A 291 8.63 -26.80 12.91
N GLN A 292 9.20 -28.00 12.94
CA GLN A 292 9.69 -28.62 14.15
C GLN A 292 10.85 -27.80 14.76
N ALA A 293 11.84 -27.41 13.94
CA ALA A 293 12.96 -26.59 14.37
C ALA A 293 12.50 -25.22 14.93
N LEU A 294 11.55 -24.57 14.26
CA LEU A 294 10.98 -23.29 14.72
C LEU A 294 10.24 -23.45 16.06
N ARG A 295 9.45 -24.51 16.23
CA ARG A 295 8.74 -24.79 17.49
C ARG A 295 9.72 -25.06 18.64
N GLN A 296 10.78 -25.82 18.39
CA GLN A 296 11.83 -26.09 19.39
C GLN A 296 12.55 -24.80 19.80
N ARG A 297 12.97 -23.97 18.85
CA ARG A 297 13.59 -22.68 19.12
C ARG A 297 12.66 -21.72 19.89
N ASN A 298 11.35 -21.74 19.57
CA ASN A 298 10.38 -20.97 20.33
C ASN A 298 10.24 -21.46 21.78
N ALA A 299 10.24 -22.77 22.01
CA ALA A 299 10.21 -23.33 23.35
C ALA A 299 11.44 -22.95 24.17
N ASN A 300 12.61 -22.84 23.51
CA ASN A 300 13.86 -22.40 24.12
C ASN A 300 13.94 -20.86 24.33
N GLY A 301 12.93 -20.10 23.92
CA GLY A 301 12.95 -18.63 23.99
C GLY A 301 13.85 -17.94 22.97
N GLU A 302 14.31 -18.66 21.95
CA GLU A 302 15.26 -18.16 20.94
C GLU A 302 14.55 -17.38 19.80
N ILE A 303 13.22 -17.46 19.70
CA ILE A 303 12.43 -16.78 18.64
C ILE A 303 11.74 -15.54 19.19
N ASN A 304 12.14 -14.39 18.69
CA ASN A 304 11.50 -13.11 18.99
C ASN A 304 10.19 -12.88 18.18
N ASN A 305 10.03 -13.55 17.04
CA ASN A 305 8.85 -13.42 16.18
C ASN A 305 8.00 -14.68 16.17
N LYS A 306 7.02 -14.74 17.07
CA LYS A 306 6.06 -15.87 17.10
C LYS A 306 5.07 -15.88 15.92
N GLY A 307 5.03 -14.83 15.09
CA GLY A 307 4.17 -14.75 13.91
C GLY A 307 4.53 -15.80 12.85
N VAL A 308 5.80 -16.18 12.75
CA VAL A 308 6.26 -17.21 11.81
C VAL A 308 5.63 -18.57 12.07
N LEU A 309 5.27 -18.88 13.32
CA LEU A 309 4.62 -20.14 13.72
C LEU A 309 3.11 -20.16 13.37
N LYS A 310 2.55 -19.03 12.99
CA LYS A 310 1.11 -18.86 12.70
C LYS A 310 0.81 -18.76 11.20
N MET A 311 1.86 -18.65 10.41
CA MET A 311 1.80 -18.55 8.96
C MET A 311 1.61 -19.94 8.33
#